data_bd010d9d3a4bb41ce068b0a303492c75
#
_entry.id   bd010d9d3a4bb41ce068b0a303492c75
#
_cell.length_a   1.000
_cell.length_b   1.000
_cell.length_c   1.000
_cell.angle_alpha   90.00
_cell.angle_beta   90.00
_cell.angle_gamma   90.00
#
_symmetry.space_group_name_H-M   'P 1'
#
loop_
_entity.id
_entity.type
_entity.pdbx_description
1 polymer ?
#
loop_
_entity_poly.entity_id
_entity_poly.type
_entity_poly.pdbx_seq_one_letter_code
_entity_poly.pdbx_strand_id
1 'polypeptide(L)'
;RQRYRMPIERYGDMSSLRDLKARVGPFILRRLKTDKSIISDLPEKVELSEWVGLSKEQKSLYNKTVEDTLDAIATAPRGQRHGQVLALLTRLKQICNHPALAQREGAVDAEFLGRSAKLMRLEEILEEVIEAGDRALLFTQFAEWGHLLQAWMQQRWKSEVPFLHGGTRKSDRQAMVDRFQEDPRGPQLFLLSLKAGGVGLNLTRASHVFHIDRWWNPAVENQATDRAYRIGQTNRVMVHKFVTRGSVEEKIDQMIREKARMAEDVIGSGEDWLGSLGGDQLRNLVALEDT
;
A
#
# COMPACT_ATOMS: atom_id res chain seq x y z
N ARG A 1 -8.79 23.93 -16.86
CA ARG A 1 -9.44 22.69 -16.38
C ARG A 1 -10.35 22.06 -17.47
N GLN A 2 -11.26 22.79 -18.10
CA GLN A 2 -12.20 22.23 -19.10
C GLN A 2 -11.52 21.76 -20.40
N ARG A 3 -10.42 22.37 -20.84
CA ARG A 3 -9.77 22.08 -22.13
C ARG A 3 -9.03 20.75 -22.20
N TYR A 4 -8.43 20.29 -21.10
CA TYR A 4 -7.61 19.07 -21.08
C TYR A 4 -8.14 18.01 -20.10
N ARG A 5 -8.52 18.42 -18.88
CA ARG A 5 -8.94 17.47 -17.84
C ARG A 5 -10.14 16.65 -18.28
N MET A 6 -11.22 17.27 -18.71
CA MET A 6 -12.44 16.57 -19.13
C MET A 6 -12.22 15.67 -20.35
N PRO A 7 -11.61 16.12 -21.46
CA PRO A 7 -11.34 15.25 -22.59
C PRO A 7 -10.45 14.07 -22.24
N ILE A 8 -9.40 14.27 -21.47
CA ILE A 8 -8.43 13.21 -21.12
C ILE A 8 -9.01 12.24 -20.09
N GLU A 9 -9.49 12.75 -18.93
CA GLU A 9 -9.91 11.90 -17.81
C GLU A 9 -11.25 11.19 -18.07
N ARG A 10 -12.18 11.85 -18.79
CA ARG A 10 -13.56 11.34 -18.97
C ARG A 10 -13.77 10.64 -20.32
N TYR A 11 -13.06 11.07 -21.35
CA TYR A 11 -13.26 10.58 -22.72
C TYR A 11 -12.03 9.87 -23.31
N GLY A 12 -10.91 9.80 -22.57
CA GLY A 12 -9.68 9.15 -23.04
C GLY A 12 -9.08 9.79 -24.30
N ASP A 13 -9.33 11.09 -24.54
CA ASP A 13 -8.90 11.76 -25.75
C ASP A 13 -7.39 11.90 -25.84
N MET A 14 -6.79 11.02 -26.66
CA MET A 14 -5.36 10.94 -26.90
C MET A 14 -4.81 12.16 -27.63
N SER A 15 -5.64 12.93 -28.35
CA SER A 15 -5.21 14.14 -29.04
C SER A 15 -4.97 15.28 -28.06
N SER A 16 -5.91 15.50 -27.14
CA SER A 16 -5.79 16.47 -26.03
C SER A 16 -4.62 16.12 -25.12
N LEU A 17 -4.34 14.82 -24.92
CA LEU A 17 -3.20 14.36 -24.14
C LEU A 17 -1.87 14.72 -24.82
N ARG A 18 -1.73 14.48 -26.13
CA ARG A 18 -0.53 14.84 -26.89
C ARG A 18 -0.29 16.35 -26.90
N ASP A 19 -1.34 17.16 -27.11
CA ASP A 19 -1.23 18.63 -27.06
C ASP A 19 -0.80 19.11 -25.65
N LEU A 20 -1.36 18.54 -24.60
CA LEU A 20 -0.93 18.84 -23.23
C LEU A 20 0.54 18.48 -22.99
N LYS A 21 0.96 17.26 -23.39
CA LYS A 21 2.37 16.83 -23.28
C LYS A 21 3.31 17.73 -24.02
N ALA A 22 3.00 18.10 -25.25
CA ALA A 22 3.83 18.98 -26.06
C ALA A 22 4.01 20.37 -25.42
N ARG A 23 2.97 20.88 -24.76
CA ARG A 23 3.01 22.21 -24.10
C ARG A 23 3.73 22.19 -22.75
N VAL A 24 3.55 21.13 -21.98
CA VAL A 24 4.06 21.03 -20.59
C VAL A 24 5.43 20.35 -20.54
N GLY A 25 5.73 19.48 -21.51
CA GLY A 25 6.98 18.72 -21.59
C GLY A 25 8.25 19.55 -21.42
N PRO A 26 8.41 20.69 -22.09
CA PRO A 26 9.59 21.56 -21.93
C PRO A 26 9.78 22.13 -20.50
N PHE A 27 8.72 22.16 -19.69
CA PHE A 27 8.73 22.69 -18.32
C PHE A 27 8.78 21.62 -17.24
N ILE A 28 8.64 20.32 -17.63
CA ILE A 28 8.70 19.18 -16.70
C ILE A 28 9.96 18.39 -16.98
N LEU A 29 10.98 18.58 -16.16
CA LEU A 29 12.14 17.72 -16.14
C LEU A 29 11.89 16.54 -15.19
N ARG A 30 11.36 15.42 -15.70
CA ARG A 30 11.21 14.19 -14.93
C ARG A 30 12.45 13.33 -15.09
N ARG A 31 13.27 13.28 -14.06
CA ARG A 31 14.39 12.35 -13.96
C ARG A 31 13.92 11.07 -13.30
N LEU A 32 14.07 9.92 -13.97
CA LEU A 32 13.78 8.63 -13.40
C LEU A 32 15.03 8.12 -12.65
N LYS A 33 14.87 7.65 -11.43
CA LYS A 33 15.96 7.04 -10.64
C LYS A 33 16.51 5.75 -11.28
N THR A 34 15.74 5.15 -12.18
CA THR A 34 16.12 3.95 -12.95
C THR A 34 17.00 4.27 -14.17
N ASP A 35 17.17 5.54 -14.50
CA ASP A 35 18.05 5.94 -15.62
C ASP A 35 19.51 5.93 -15.15
N LYS A 36 20.18 4.83 -15.46
CA LYS A 36 21.60 4.61 -15.13
C LYS A 36 22.55 5.64 -15.75
N SER A 37 22.13 6.37 -16.79
CA SER A 37 22.92 7.46 -17.37
C SER A 37 22.93 8.71 -16.49
N ILE A 38 21.95 8.83 -15.58
CA ILE A 38 21.80 9.97 -14.68
C ILE A 38 22.25 9.64 -13.25
N ILE A 39 22.00 8.41 -12.79
CA ILE A 39 22.38 7.94 -11.44
C ILE A 39 23.02 6.56 -11.57
N SER A 40 24.35 6.52 -11.55
CA SER A 40 25.14 5.27 -11.60
C SER A 40 25.19 4.54 -10.25
N ASP A 41 24.92 5.23 -9.15
CA ASP A 41 25.29 4.82 -7.79
C ASP A 41 24.14 4.15 -7.01
N LEU A 42 22.97 3.94 -7.64
CA LEU A 42 21.88 3.20 -7.01
C LEU A 42 22.01 1.70 -7.32
N PRO A 43 21.90 0.84 -6.29
CA PRO A 43 21.91 -0.61 -6.48
C PRO A 43 20.61 -1.07 -7.20
N GLU A 44 20.53 -2.36 -7.46
CA GLU A 44 19.35 -2.97 -8.06
C GLU A 44 18.14 -2.87 -7.11
N LYS A 45 16.97 -2.58 -7.70
CA LYS A 45 15.67 -2.67 -7.03
C LYS A 45 14.87 -3.80 -7.66
N VAL A 46 14.45 -4.77 -6.84
CA VAL A 46 13.63 -5.91 -7.26
C VAL A 46 12.25 -5.79 -6.63
N GLU A 47 11.20 -5.83 -7.44
CA GLU A 47 9.81 -5.78 -6.96
C GLU A 47 9.16 -7.16 -7.08
N LEU A 48 8.65 -7.67 -5.96
CA LEU A 48 8.00 -8.96 -5.84
C LEU A 48 6.53 -8.77 -5.47
N SER A 49 5.64 -9.51 -6.11
CA SER A 49 4.23 -9.58 -5.72
C SER A 49 4.02 -10.82 -4.86
N GLU A 50 3.71 -10.61 -3.59
CA GLU A 50 3.42 -11.67 -2.63
C GLU A 50 1.92 -12.00 -2.69
N TRP A 51 1.60 -13.06 -3.43
CA TRP A 51 0.23 -13.50 -3.65
C TRP A 51 -0.22 -14.42 -2.52
N VAL A 52 -1.29 -14.02 -1.82
CA VAL A 52 -1.84 -14.77 -0.69
C VAL A 52 -3.32 -15.03 -0.89
N GLY A 53 -3.83 -16.11 -0.27
CA GLY A 53 -5.27 -16.37 -0.21
C GLY A 53 -5.95 -15.65 0.96
N LEU A 54 -7.23 -15.97 1.17
CA LEU A 54 -7.98 -15.61 2.37
C LEU A 54 -8.16 -16.85 3.26
N SER A 55 -8.07 -16.69 4.57
CA SER A 55 -8.51 -17.74 5.52
C SER A 55 -10.01 -17.99 5.39
N LYS A 56 -10.50 -19.11 5.94
CA LYS A 56 -11.94 -19.41 5.96
C LYS A 56 -12.74 -18.30 6.66
N GLU A 57 -12.21 -17.79 7.76
CA GLU A 57 -12.81 -16.68 8.50
C GLU A 57 -12.86 -15.41 7.66
N GLN A 58 -11.74 -15.06 7.00
CA GLN A 58 -11.69 -13.90 6.12
C GLN A 58 -12.67 -14.02 4.95
N LYS A 59 -12.77 -15.18 4.29
CA LYS A 59 -13.74 -15.43 3.20
C LYS A 59 -15.17 -15.22 3.65
N SER A 60 -15.55 -15.79 4.80
CA SER A 60 -16.90 -15.64 5.37
C SER A 60 -17.22 -14.19 5.70
N LEU A 61 -16.28 -13.48 6.37
CA LEU A 61 -16.46 -12.08 6.75
C LEU A 61 -16.52 -11.17 5.51
N TYR A 62 -15.72 -11.46 4.49
CA TYR A 62 -15.68 -10.72 3.23
C TYR A 62 -17.02 -10.80 2.49
N ASN A 63 -17.52 -12.03 2.23
CA ASN A 63 -18.78 -12.26 1.54
C ASN A 63 -19.94 -11.62 2.27
N LYS A 64 -20.06 -11.85 3.59
CA LYS A 64 -21.07 -11.21 4.43
C LYS A 64 -21.02 -9.68 4.31
N THR A 65 -19.84 -9.08 4.35
CA THR A 65 -19.69 -7.62 4.25
C THR A 65 -20.14 -7.11 2.89
N VAL A 66 -19.86 -7.84 1.80
CA VAL A 66 -20.31 -7.49 0.45
C VAL A 66 -21.83 -7.57 0.35
N GLU A 67 -22.44 -8.68 0.78
CA GLU A 67 -23.89 -8.89 0.76
C GLU A 67 -24.63 -7.80 1.54
N ASP A 68 -24.24 -7.60 2.82
CA ASP A 68 -24.91 -6.63 3.71
C ASP A 68 -24.81 -5.18 3.20
N THR A 69 -23.79 -4.85 2.41
CA THR A 69 -23.53 -3.46 2.03
C THR A 69 -24.00 -3.12 0.62
N LEU A 70 -23.99 -4.06 -0.34
CA LEU A 70 -24.35 -3.77 -1.72
C LEU A 70 -25.81 -3.32 -1.85
N ASP A 71 -26.74 -3.94 -1.13
CA ASP A 71 -28.15 -3.58 -1.14
C ASP A 71 -28.38 -2.17 -0.56
N ALA A 72 -27.65 -1.84 0.51
CA ALA A 72 -27.70 -0.50 1.10
C ALA A 72 -27.15 0.57 0.14
N ILE A 73 -26.07 0.27 -0.59
CA ILE A 73 -25.50 1.17 -1.61
C ILE A 73 -26.45 1.34 -2.80
N ALA A 74 -27.15 0.28 -3.23
CA ALA A 74 -28.07 0.32 -4.36
C ALA A 74 -29.25 1.26 -4.10
N THR A 75 -29.73 1.30 -2.85
CA THR A 75 -30.87 2.12 -2.42
C THR A 75 -30.51 3.52 -1.90
N ALA A 76 -29.19 3.78 -1.71
CA ALA A 76 -28.70 5.03 -1.15
C ALA A 76 -28.93 6.25 -2.08
N PRO A 77 -29.21 7.43 -1.51
CA PRO A 77 -29.24 8.68 -2.26
C PRO A 77 -27.88 8.96 -2.93
N ARG A 78 -27.90 9.56 -4.13
CA ARG A 78 -26.65 9.82 -4.91
C ARG A 78 -25.55 10.50 -4.11
N GLY A 79 -25.88 11.43 -3.20
CA GLY A 79 -24.90 12.15 -2.38
C GLY A 79 -24.21 11.30 -1.30
N GLN A 80 -24.81 10.19 -0.89
CA GLN A 80 -24.27 9.30 0.14
C GLN A 80 -23.55 8.08 -0.45
N ARG A 81 -23.89 7.70 -1.68
CA ARG A 81 -23.37 6.51 -2.35
C ARG A 81 -21.85 6.46 -2.42
N HIS A 82 -21.23 7.59 -2.78
CA HIS A 82 -19.75 7.66 -2.87
C HIS A 82 -19.08 7.32 -1.53
N GLY A 83 -19.54 7.88 -0.43
CA GLY A 83 -19.01 7.59 0.90
C GLY A 83 -19.19 6.13 1.32
N GLN A 84 -20.34 5.52 0.99
CA GLN A 84 -20.62 4.12 1.28
C GLN A 84 -19.73 3.17 0.45
N VAL A 85 -19.49 3.48 -0.83
CA VAL A 85 -18.55 2.71 -1.67
C VAL A 85 -17.15 2.75 -1.10
N LEU A 86 -16.63 3.91 -0.72
CA LEU A 86 -15.31 4.05 -0.10
C LEU A 86 -15.23 3.30 1.23
N ALA A 87 -16.28 3.36 2.05
CA ALA A 87 -16.34 2.63 3.32
C ALA A 87 -16.32 1.11 3.10
N LEU A 88 -17.08 0.58 2.12
CA LEU A 88 -17.05 -0.83 1.74
C LEU A 88 -15.63 -1.25 1.32
N LEU A 89 -15.04 -0.56 0.36
CA LEU A 89 -13.71 -0.89 -0.13
C LEU A 89 -12.65 -0.85 0.97
N THR A 90 -12.73 0.13 1.87
CA THR A 90 -11.87 0.22 3.05
C THR A 90 -12.05 -1.00 3.95
N ARG A 91 -13.31 -1.39 4.23
CA ARG A 91 -13.64 -2.54 5.06
C ARG A 91 -13.11 -3.84 4.46
N LEU A 92 -13.29 -4.04 3.15
CA LEU A 92 -12.78 -5.23 2.44
C LEU A 92 -11.26 -5.32 2.49
N LYS A 93 -10.54 -4.21 2.32
CA LYS A 93 -9.07 -4.17 2.50
C LYS A 93 -8.63 -4.47 3.94
N GLN A 94 -9.39 -4.02 4.93
CA GLN A 94 -9.13 -4.39 6.33
C GLN A 94 -9.30 -5.90 6.55
N ILE A 95 -10.35 -6.50 5.96
CA ILE A 95 -10.55 -7.96 6.03
C ILE A 95 -9.41 -8.71 5.34
N CYS A 96 -8.94 -8.24 4.17
CA CYS A 96 -7.79 -8.82 3.47
C CYS A 96 -6.51 -8.76 4.32
N ASN A 97 -6.35 -7.76 5.17
CA ASN A 97 -5.24 -7.70 6.10
C ASN A 97 -5.44 -8.70 7.26
N HIS A 98 -6.52 -8.53 8.03
CA HIS A 98 -6.79 -9.37 9.19
C HIS A 98 -8.23 -9.21 9.71
N PRO A 99 -8.91 -10.30 10.15
CA PRO A 99 -10.23 -10.19 10.76
C PRO A 99 -10.29 -9.24 11.95
N ALA A 100 -9.30 -9.30 12.85
CA ALA A 100 -9.24 -8.45 14.04
C ALA A 100 -9.24 -6.95 13.69
N LEU A 101 -8.56 -6.54 12.62
CA LEU A 101 -8.60 -5.16 12.16
C LEU A 101 -10.02 -4.77 11.72
N ALA A 102 -10.64 -5.62 10.93
CA ALA A 102 -11.99 -5.38 10.44
C ALA A 102 -13.03 -5.39 11.58
N GLN A 103 -12.88 -6.24 12.57
CA GLN A 103 -13.79 -6.37 13.72
C GLN A 103 -13.45 -5.42 14.88
N ARG A 104 -12.35 -4.65 14.73
CA ARG A 104 -11.83 -3.71 15.75
C ARG A 104 -11.47 -4.41 17.05
N GLU A 105 -10.91 -5.60 16.96
CA GLU A 105 -10.38 -6.33 18.12
C GLU A 105 -9.04 -5.67 18.52
N GLY A 106 -8.87 -5.44 19.82
CA GLY A 106 -7.67 -4.78 20.34
C GLY A 106 -6.58 -5.73 20.83
N ALA A 107 -6.82 -7.05 20.80
CA ALA A 107 -5.93 -8.04 21.37
C ALA A 107 -5.18 -8.84 20.30
N VAL A 108 -3.93 -9.16 20.62
CA VAL A 108 -3.10 -10.13 19.90
C VAL A 108 -3.01 -11.38 20.78
N ASP A 109 -3.76 -12.38 20.42
CA ASP A 109 -3.82 -13.68 21.12
C ASP A 109 -3.02 -14.78 20.40
N ALA A 110 -3.07 -15.99 20.92
CA ALA A 110 -2.34 -17.12 20.34
C ALA A 110 -2.83 -17.54 18.95
N GLU A 111 -4.08 -17.24 18.60
CA GLU A 111 -4.68 -17.60 17.31
C GLU A 111 -4.48 -16.50 16.24
N PHE A 112 -4.01 -15.31 16.65
CA PHE A 112 -3.90 -14.14 15.82
C PHE A 112 -3.23 -14.41 14.47
N LEU A 113 -2.08 -15.07 14.46
CA LEU A 113 -1.33 -15.37 13.23
C LEU A 113 -2.15 -16.22 12.25
N GLY A 114 -2.75 -17.33 12.73
CA GLY A 114 -3.46 -18.29 11.87
C GLY A 114 -4.76 -17.77 11.26
N ARG A 115 -5.26 -16.63 11.72
CA ARG A 115 -6.49 -16.00 11.20
C ARG A 115 -6.27 -15.25 9.88
N SER A 116 -5.01 -14.98 9.48
CA SER A 116 -4.68 -14.26 8.25
C SER A 116 -3.57 -14.91 7.46
N ALA A 117 -3.88 -15.39 6.25
CA ALA A 117 -2.88 -15.95 5.36
C ALA A 117 -1.81 -14.89 4.95
N LYS A 118 -2.20 -13.62 4.88
CA LYS A 118 -1.27 -12.51 4.62
C LYS A 118 -0.26 -12.37 5.76
N LEU A 119 -0.71 -12.46 7.02
CA LEU A 119 0.15 -12.35 8.18
C LEU A 119 1.09 -13.55 8.29
N MET A 120 0.61 -14.77 8.00
CA MET A 120 1.45 -15.98 7.95
C MET A 120 2.58 -15.82 6.92
N ARG A 121 2.25 -15.38 5.71
CA ARG A 121 3.26 -15.16 4.66
C ARG A 121 4.24 -14.03 5.04
N LEU A 122 3.75 -12.99 5.68
CA LEU A 122 4.60 -11.90 6.19
C LEU A 122 5.58 -12.42 7.25
N GLU A 123 5.13 -13.27 8.17
CA GLU A 123 5.99 -13.90 9.18
C GLU A 123 7.13 -14.68 8.53
N GLU A 124 6.82 -15.57 7.58
CA GLU A 124 7.82 -16.38 6.87
C GLU A 124 8.95 -15.51 6.28
N ILE A 125 8.58 -14.46 5.56
CA ILE A 125 9.58 -13.59 4.91
C ILE A 125 10.35 -12.77 5.96
N LEU A 126 9.69 -12.30 7.03
CA LEU A 126 10.35 -11.54 8.07
C LEU A 126 11.34 -12.39 8.90
N GLU A 127 11.07 -13.68 9.08
CA GLU A 127 12.03 -14.60 9.70
C GLU A 127 13.33 -14.67 8.88
N GLU A 128 13.23 -14.86 7.55
CA GLU A 128 14.38 -14.87 6.66
C GLU A 128 15.17 -13.55 6.72
N VAL A 129 14.47 -12.42 6.74
CA VAL A 129 15.09 -11.07 6.84
C VAL A 129 15.84 -10.89 8.16
N ILE A 130 15.24 -11.32 9.26
CA ILE A 130 15.81 -11.20 10.60
C ILE A 130 17.02 -12.12 10.75
N GLU A 131 16.92 -13.37 10.29
CA GLU A 131 18.02 -14.34 10.32
C GLU A 131 19.21 -13.91 9.46
N ALA A 132 18.96 -13.28 8.32
CA ALA A 132 19.99 -12.69 7.47
C ALA A 132 20.67 -11.46 8.10
N GLY A 133 20.15 -10.91 9.19
CA GLY A 133 20.63 -9.67 9.79
C GLY A 133 20.25 -8.42 9.01
N ASP A 134 19.32 -8.54 8.06
CA ASP A 134 18.81 -7.46 7.23
C ASP A 134 17.82 -6.56 7.99
N ARG A 135 17.49 -5.42 7.39
CA ARG A 135 16.53 -4.47 7.97
C ARG A 135 15.39 -4.19 7.00
N ALA A 136 14.18 -4.06 7.55
CA ALA A 136 12.97 -3.90 6.80
C ALA A 136 12.14 -2.67 7.20
N LEU A 137 11.56 -2.01 6.17
CA LEU A 137 10.48 -1.03 6.33
C LEU A 137 9.15 -1.70 5.98
N LEU A 138 8.16 -1.57 6.87
CA LEU A 138 6.83 -2.13 6.66
C LEU A 138 5.80 -1.00 6.58
N PHE A 139 5.15 -0.87 5.45
CA PHE A 139 4.17 0.18 5.20
C PHE A 139 2.74 -0.35 5.25
N THR A 140 1.88 0.36 5.97
CA THR A 140 0.43 0.15 5.98
C THR A 140 -0.32 1.47 5.91
N GLN A 141 -1.52 1.46 5.32
CA GLN A 141 -2.41 2.62 5.30
C GLN A 141 -3.21 2.78 6.60
N PHE A 142 -3.36 1.70 7.40
CA PHE A 142 -4.19 1.65 8.59
C PHE A 142 -3.34 1.77 9.86
N ALA A 143 -3.53 2.85 10.63
CA ALA A 143 -2.79 3.04 11.87
C ALA A 143 -3.14 1.97 12.91
N GLU A 144 -4.41 1.58 12.99
CA GLU A 144 -4.87 0.51 13.88
C GLU A 144 -4.19 -0.83 13.55
N TRP A 145 -4.04 -1.14 12.27
CA TRP A 145 -3.29 -2.32 11.83
C TRP A 145 -1.81 -2.23 12.21
N GLY A 146 -1.22 -1.05 12.06
CA GLY A 146 0.15 -0.81 12.49
C GLY A 146 0.37 -1.09 13.99
N HIS A 147 -0.56 -0.73 14.85
CA HIS A 147 -0.50 -1.06 16.29
C HIS A 147 -0.63 -2.55 16.57
N LEU A 148 -1.55 -3.25 15.91
CA LEU A 148 -1.69 -4.71 16.04
C LEU A 148 -0.44 -5.43 15.55
N LEU A 149 0.11 -5.04 14.39
CA LEU A 149 1.36 -5.58 13.86
C LEU A 149 2.54 -5.33 14.81
N GLN A 150 2.65 -4.12 15.36
CA GLN A 150 3.70 -3.78 16.32
C GLN A 150 3.63 -4.69 17.55
N ALA A 151 2.45 -4.84 18.13
CA ALA A 151 2.27 -5.69 19.31
C ALA A 151 2.60 -7.17 18.99
N TRP A 152 2.11 -7.67 17.85
CA TRP A 152 2.39 -9.03 17.41
C TRP A 152 3.89 -9.27 17.18
N MET A 153 4.58 -8.40 16.43
CA MET A 153 6.00 -8.52 16.15
C MET A 153 6.86 -8.47 17.41
N GLN A 154 6.54 -7.57 18.34
CA GLN A 154 7.23 -7.48 19.62
C GLN A 154 7.05 -8.74 20.48
N GLN A 155 5.86 -9.35 20.45
CA GLN A 155 5.61 -10.61 21.13
C GLN A 155 6.37 -11.77 20.46
N ARG A 156 6.41 -11.82 19.12
CA ARG A 156 6.97 -12.89 18.33
C ARG A 156 8.49 -12.96 18.43
N TRP A 157 9.16 -11.83 18.24
CA TRP A 157 10.64 -11.78 18.18
C TRP A 157 11.30 -11.19 19.43
N LYS A 158 10.52 -10.78 20.44
CA LYS A 158 11.04 -10.18 21.68
C LYS A 158 12.00 -9.02 21.43
N SER A 159 11.78 -8.26 20.37
CA SER A 159 12.61 -7.15 19.92
C SER A 159 11.80 -5.86 19.80
N GLU A 160 12.49 -4.73 19.84
CA GLU A 160 11.87 -3.43 19.60
C GLU A 160 11.42 -3.31 18.14
N VAL A 161 10.19 -2.87 17.93
CA VAL A 161 9.64 -2.54 16.62
C VAL A 161 9.02 -1.14 16.70
N PRO A 162 9.72 -0.09 16.28
CA PRO A 162 9.16 1.26 16.24
C PRO A 162 8.04 1.36 15.22
N PHE A 163 7.02 2.19 15.53
CA PHE A 163 5.93 2.50 14.61
C PHE A 163 5.77 4.01 14.45
N LEU A 164 6.09 4.51 13.27
CA LEU A 164 5.93 5.91 12.91
C LEU A 164 4.60 6.13 12.20
N HIS A 165 3.72 6.91 12.83
CA HIS A 165 2.38 7.21 12.32
C HIS A 165 2.02 8.70 12.50
N GLY A 166 0.84 9.12 12.06
CA GLY A 166 0.42 10.53 12.10
C GLY A 166 0.39 11.15 13.50
N GLY A 167 0.17 10.33 14.55
CA GLY A 167 0.17 10.76 15.94
C GLY A 167 1.56 10.78 16.62
N THR A 168 2.62 10.33 15.94
CA THR A 168 3.97 10.32 16.51
C THR A 168 4.50 11.75 16.67
N ARG A 169 4.96 12.11 17.88
CA ARG A 169 5.52 13.43 18.17
C ARG A 169 6.76 13.70 17.33
N LYS A 170 7.01 14.96 16.98
CA LYS A 170 8.14 15.34 16.12
C LYS A 170 9.50 14.94 16.70
N SER A 171 9.69 15.07 18.03
CA SER A 171 10.90 14.63 18.75
C SER A 171 11.13 13.13 18.61
N ASP A 172 10.09 12.34 18.85
CA ASP A 172 10.17 10.89 18.86
C ASP A 172 10.42 10.32 17.45
N ARG A 173 9.87 11.02 16.46
CA ARG A 173 10.07 10.67 15.03
C ARG A 173 11.55 10.66 14.64
N GLN A 174 12.29 11.70 15.01
CA GLN A 174 13.72 11.78 14.71
C GLN A 174 14.50 10.71 15.47
N ALA A 175 14.23 10.52 16.76
CA ALA A 175 14.86 9.49 17.56
C ALA A 175 14.66 8.07 17.01
N MET A 176 13.44 7.74 16.53
CA MET A 176 13.16 6.46 15.90
C MET A 176 13.97 6.27 14.61
N VAL A 177 14.08 7.33 13.79
CA VAL A 177 14.84 7.30 12.53
C VAL A 177 16.33 7.11 12.82
N ASP A 178 16.89 7.89 13.70
CA ASP A 178 18.32 7.85 14.05
C ASP A 178 18.69 6.48 14.63
N ARG A 179 17.85 5.96 15.53
CA ARG A 179 18.04 4.64 16.10
C ARG A 179 17.99 3.51 15.07
N PHE A 180 17.05 3.58 14.11
CA PHE A 180 16.98 2.60 13.02
C PHE A 180 18.16 2.74 12.06
N GLN A 181 18.56 3.97 11.73
CA GLN A 181 19.54 4.25 10.68
C GLN A 181 20.97 4.12 11.18
N GLU A 182 21.27 4.55 12.40
CA GLU A 182 22.64 4.73 12.88
C GLU A 182 23.07 3.69 13.92
N ASP A 183 22.16 3.21 14.77
CA ASP A 183 22.52 2.24 15.82
C ASP A 183 22.72 0.83 15.24
N PRO A 184 23.94 0.24 15.32
CA PRO A 184 24.19 -1.13 14.89
C PRO A 184 23.29 -2.17 15.57
N ARG A 185 22.91 -1.92 16.84
CA ARG A 185 22.00 -2.76 17.64
C ARG A 185 20.57 -2.26 17.63
N GLY A 186 20.27 -1.30 16.76
CA GLY A 186 18.92 -0.77 16.59
C GLY A 186 17.96 -1.79 15.98
N PRO A 187 16.65 -1.48 15.95
CA PRO A 187 15.62 -2.39 15.47
C PRO A 187 15.85 -2.81 14.01
N GLN A 188 15.58 -4.07 13.70
CA GLN A 188 15.64 -4.58 12.32
C GLN A 188 14.36 -4.26 11.55
N LEU A 189 13.22 -4.15 12.23
CA LEU A 189 11.93 -3.87 11.63
C LEU A 189 11.47 -2.46 12.01
N PHE A 190 10.94 -1.72 11.04
CA PHE A 190 10.38 -0.40 11.25
C PHE A 190 9.03 -0.27 10.54
N LEU A 191 7.97 -0.13 11.32
CA LEU A 191 6.62 0.10 10.83
C LEU A 191 6.40 1.59 10.53
N LEU A 192 5.75 1.87 9.40
CA LEU A 192 5.41 3.22 8.98
C LEU A 192 3.97 3.26 8.44
N SER A 193 3.20 4.25 8.85
CA SER A 193 1.97 4.55 8.13
C SER A 193 2.30 5.31 6.84
N LEU A 194 1.62 4.97 5.73
CA LEU A 194 1.85 5.62 4.43
C LEU A 194 1.72 7.15 4.50
N LYS A 195 0.79 7.64 5.32
CA LYS A 195 0.56 9.09 5.51
C LYS A 195 1.67 9.78 6.32
N ALA A 196 2.26 9.10 7.28
CA ALA A 196 3.30 9.67 8.14
C ALA A 196 4.68 9.70 7.47
N GLY A 197 4.90 8.83 6.49
CA GLY A 197 6.11 8.79 5.67
C GLY A 197 6.31 10.01 4.74
N GLY A 198 5.40 11.00 4.76
CA GLY A 198 5.32 12.09 3.76
C GLY A 198 6.50 13.06 3.69
N VAL A 199 7.42 13.12 4.65
CA VAL A 199 8.49 14.11 4.65
C VAL A 199 9.86 13.46 4.71
N GLY A 200 10.52 13.39 3.52
CA GLY A 200 11.98 13.37 3.36
C GLY A 200 12.82 12.39 4.18
N LEU A 201 12.22 11.36 4.81
CA LEU A 201 12.96 10.39 5.63
C LEU A 201 14.01 9.69 4.78
N ASN A 202 15.22 9.52 5.32
CA ASN A 202 16.28 8.73 4.75
C ASN A 202 16.44 7.45 5.59
N LEU A 203 16.07 6.29 5.02
CA LEU A 203 16.06 5.00 5.68
C LEU A 203 16.83 3.96 4.84
N THR A 204 17.98 4.37 4.31
CA THR A 204 18.80 3.57 3.38
C THR A 204 19.46 2.36 4.03
N ARG A 205 19.37 2.21 5.33
CA ARG A 205 19.83 1.01 6.00
C ARG A 205 18.92 -0.21 5.79
N ALA A 206 17.68 0.03 5.35
CA ALA A 206 16.76 -1.03 4.99
C ALA A 206 17.07 -1.58 3.59
N SER A 207 17.22 -2.88 3.48
CA SER A 207 17.33 -3.65 2.23
C SER A 207 15.98 -4.23 1.79
N HIS A 208 14.97 -4.28 2.68
CA HIS A 208 13.64 -4.78 2.40
C HIS A 208 12.57 -3.71 2.65
N VAL A 209 11.58 -3.67 1.74
CA VAL A 209 10.41 -2.78 1.85
C VAL A 209 9.16 -3.62 1.64
N PHE A 210 8.24 -3.57 2.59
CA PHE A 210 6.98 -4.29 2.55
C PHE A 210 5.82 -3.32 2.40
N HIS A 211 5.04 -3.47 1.34
CA HIS A 211 3.71 -2.87 1.21
C HIS A 211 2.67 -3.93 1.61
N ILE A 212 2.22 -3.87 2.87
CA ILE A 212 1.33 -4.89 3.46
C ILE A 212 -0.07 -4.80 2.86
N ASP A 213 -0.50 -3.58 2.54
CA ASP A 213 -1.75 -3.33 1.84
C ASP A 213 -1.52 -2.39 0.64
N ARG A 214 -2.29 -2.60 -0.42
CA ARG A 214 -2.16 -1.83 -1.66
C ARG A 214 -2.84 -0.47 -1.55
N TRP A 215 -2.17 0.56 -2.05
CA TRP A 215 -2.73 1.90 -2.17
C TRP A 215 -3.26 2.13 -3.60
N TRP A 216 -4.35 2.89 -3.73
CA TRP A 216 -4.96 3.20 -5.03
C TRP A 216 -4.05 3.99 -5.97
N ASN A 217 -3.13 4.77 -5.42
CA ASN A 217 -2.19 5.58 -6.17
C ASN A 217 -0.77 5.01 -6.06
N PRO A 218 -0.22 4.43 -7.14
CA PRO A 218 1.11 3.84 -7.14
C PRO A 218 2.21 4.85 -6.80
N ALA A 219 1.99 6.14 -7.04
CA ALA A 219 2.98 7.18 -6.69
C ALA A 219 3.23 7.25 -5.17
N VAL A 220 2.22 6.94 -4.35
CA VAL A 220 2.36 6.91 -2.88
C VAL A 220 3.20 5.71 -2.44
N GLU A 221 2.97 4.52 -3.03
CA GLU A 221 3.81 3.33 -2.77
C GLU A 221 5.26 3.57 -3.23
N ASN A 222 5.46 4.14 -4.41
CA ASN A 222 6.79 4.48 -4.92
C ASN A 222 7.48 5.50 -4.01
N GLN A 223 6.78 6.51 -3.52
CA GLN A 223 7.31 7.47 -2.57
C GLN A 223 7.71 6.82 -1.24
N ALA A 224 6.95 5.83 -0.77
CA ALA A 224 7.29 5.05 0.41
C ALA A 224 8.56 4.21 0.18
N THR A 225 8.63 3.48 -0.94
CA THR A 225 9.82 2.71 -1.35
C THR A 225 11.07 3.59 -1.48
N ASP A 226 10.91 4.82 -1.97
CA ASP A 226 11.99 5.81 -2.12
C ASP A 226 12.63 6.26 -0.80
N ARG A 227 12.14 5.81 0.35
CA ARG A 227 12.81 6.00 1.65
C ARG A 227 14.02 5.10 1.82
N ALA A 228 13.93 3.87 1.34
CA ALA A 228 15.02 2.91 1.32
C ALA A 228 15.83 3.01 0.01
N TYR A 229 15.14 3.14 -1.14
CA TYR A 229 15.78 3.24 -2.45
C TYR A 229 16.15 4.68 -2.79
N ARG A 230 17.26 5.12 -2.23
CA ARG A 230 17.75 6.50 -2.32
C ARG A 230 19.27 6.55 -2.42
N ILE A 231 19.82 7.68 -2.84
CA ILE A 231 21.28 7.95 -2.82
C ILE A 231 21.82 7.67 -1.41
N GLY A 232 22.86 6.88 -1.35
CA GLY A 232 23.44 6.33 -0.11
C GLY A 232 23.00 4.90 0.21
N GLN A 233 22.10 4.29 -0.59
CA GLN A 233 21.82 2.87 -0.51
C GLN A 233 22.95 2.08 -1.15
N THR A 234 23.47 1.10 -0.43
CA THR A 234 24.58 0.23 -0.89
C THR A 234 24.11 -1.21 -1.19
N ASN A 235 22.97 -1.61 -0.64
CA ASN A 235 22.43 -2.95 -0.80
C ASN A 235 21.33 -2.99 -1.85
N ARG A 236 21.15 -4.14 -2.51
CA ARG A 236 19.95 -4.41 -3.32
C ARG A 236 18.70 -4.19 -2.47
N VAL A 237 17.71 -3.52 -3.01
CA VAL A 237 16.42 -3.29 -2.33
C VAL A 237 15.37 -4.24 -2.86
N MET A 238 14.87 -5.10 -1.98
CA MET A 238 13.76 -6.01 -2.23
C MET A 238 12.44 -5.36 -1.81
N VAL A 239 11.50 -5.23 -2.74
CA VAL A 239 10.19 -4.60 -2.49
C VAL A 239 9.10 -5.65 -2.59
N HIS A 240 8.50 -6.01 -1.47
CA HIS A 240 7.43 -6.99 -1.35
C HIS A 240 6.08 -6.28 -1.34
N LYS A 241 5.23 -6.61 -2.31
CA LYS A 241 3.87 -6.05 -2.45
C LYS A 241 2.85 -7.14 -2.23
N PHE A 242 2.16 -7.12 -1.10
CA PHE A 242 1.13 -8.11 -0.79
C PHE A 242 -0.15 -7.86 -1.58
N VAL A 243 -0.68 -8.93 -2.14
CA VAL A 243 -1.94 -8.93 -2.90
C VAL A 243 -2.76 -10.17 -2.53
N THR A 244 -3.98 -9.95 -2.07
CA THR A 244 -4.89 -11.04 -1.75
C THR A 244 -5.65 -11.47 -3.01
N ARG A 245 -5.45 -12.74 -3.41
CA ARG A 245 -6.07 -13.34 -4.61
C ARG A 245 -7.59 -13.35 -4.52
N GLY A 246 -8.26 -13.21 -5.66
CA GLY A 246 -9.72 -13.24 -5.80
C GLY A 246 -10.43 -12.07 -5.14
N SER A 247 -9.73 -11.15 -4.49
CA SER A 247 -10.29 -10.05 -3.71
C SER A 247 -10.22 -8.70 -4.41
N VAL A 248 -10.79 -7.69 -3.76
CA VAL A 248 -10.66 -6.30 -4.18
C VAL A 248 -9.19 -5.85 -4.35
N GLU A 249 -8.24 -6.42 -3.60
CA GLU A 249 -6.82 -6.04 -3.72
C GLU A 249 -6.22 -6.49 -5.06
N GLU A 250 -6.57 -7.68 -5.56
CA GLU A 250 -6.13 -8.15 -6.87
C GLU A 250 -6.67 -7.27 -7.99
N LYS A 251 -7.96 -6.91 -7.92
CA LYS A 251 -8.58 -6.02 -8.92
C LYS A 251 -7.97 -4.62 -8.89
N ILE A 252 -7.65 -4.11 -7.70
CA ILE A 252 -6.89 -2.85 -7.55
C ILE A 252 -5.48 -2.99 -8.19
N ASP A 253 -4.78 -4.09 -7.93
CA ASP A 253 -3.46 -4.32 -8.49
C ASP A 253 -3.47 -4.36 -10.02
N GLN A 254 -4.43 -5.06 -10.61
CA GLN A 254 -4.64 -5.10 -12.06
C GLN A 254 -4.88 -3.70 -12.62
N MET A 255 -5.78 -2.93 -12.00
CA MET A 255 -6.08 -1.56 -12.43
C MET A 255 -4.86 -0.62 -12.30
N ILE A 256 -4.06 -0.78 -11.24
CA ILE A 256 -2.81 -0.03 -11.08
C ILE A 256 -1.83 -0.37 -12.21
N ARG A 257 -1.68 -1.64 -12.55
CA ARG A 257 -0.79 -2.11 -13.63
C ARG A 257 -1.25 -1.61 -15.00
N GLU A 258 -2.54 -1.67 -15.28
CA GLU A 258 -3.12 -1.15 -16.52
C GLU A 258 -2.93 0.38 -16.63
N LYS A 259 -3.20 1.10 -15.53
CA LYS A 259 -2.94 2.54 -15.48
C LYS A 259 -1.46 2.88 -15.60
N ALA A 260 -0.57 2.09 -15.03
CA ALA A 260 0.87 2.31 -15.18
C ALA A 260 1.32 2.15 -16.64
N ARG A 261 0.79 1.16 -17.36
CA ARG A 261 1.03 0.99 -18.81
C ARG A 261 0.48 2.17 -19.62
N MET A 262 -0.66 2.73 -19.20
CA MET A 262 -1.24 3.93 -19.85
C MET A 262 -0.61 5.23 -19.33
N ALA A 263 -0.11 5.27 -18.09
CA ALA A 263 0.39 6.47 -17.38
C ALA A 263 1.87 6.74 -17.57
N GLU A 264 2.58 5.95 -18.34
CA GLU A 264 3.68 6.57 -19.09
C GLU A 264 3.12 7.81 -19.81
N ASP A 265 1.80 7.92 -19.89
CA ASP A 265 1.10 8.96 -20.59
C ASP A 265 0.27 9.96 -19.76
N VAL A 266 -0.18 9.69 -18.51
CA VAL A 266 -1.06 10.61 -17.76
C VAL A 266 -0.76 10.64 -16.25
N ILE A 267 -0.42 11.84 -15.75
CA ILE A 267 -0.36 12.14 -14.32
C ILE A 267 -1.78 12.49 -13.86
N GLY A 268 -2.35 11.70 -12.99
CA GLY A 268 -3.51 12.07 -12.19
C GLY A 268 -4.58 11.01 -12.11
N SER A 269 -4.82 10.53 -10.91
CA SER A 269 -6.16 10.34 -10.38
C SER A 269 -6.09 9.87 -8.94
N GLY A 270 -6.70 10.64 -8.07
CA GLY A 270 -7.09 10.20 -6.75
C GLY A 270 -8.24 9.18 -6.83
N GLU A 271 -8.86 8.90 -5.68
CA GLU A 271 -9.97 7.96 -5.49
C GLU A 271 -11.31 8.42 -6.11
N ASP A 272 -11.34 9.59 -6.76
CA ASP A 272 -12.56 10.25 -7.27
C ASP A 272 -13.37 9.39 -8.26
N TRP A 273 -12.71 8.50 -9.02
CA TRP A 273 -13.38 7.63 -10.00
C TRP A 273 -14.20 6.51 -9.35
N LEU A 274 -13.86 6.09 -8.11
CA LEU A 274 -14.59 5.05 -7.37
C LEU A 274 -16.04 5.43 -7.13
N GLY A 275 -16.30 6.71 -6.90
CA GLY A 275 -17.66 7.23 -6.71
C GLY A 275 -18.51 7.25 -7.97
N SER A 276 -17.90 7.11 -9.14
CA SER A 276 -18.60 7.09 -10.44
C SER A 276 -18.94 5.67 -10.92
N LEU A 277 -18.54 4.62 -10.18
CA LEU A 277 -18.83 3.22 -10.54
C LEU A 277 -20.36 2.96 -10.59
N GLY A 278 -20.82 2.34 -11.66
CA GLY A 278 -22.16 1.78 -11.77
C GLY A 278 -22.38 0.60 -10.81
N GLY A 279 -23.64 0.20 -10.58
CA GLY A 279 -23.93 -0.91 -9.67
C GLY A 279 -23.23 -2.22 -10.05
N ASP A 280 -23.26 -2.58 -11.32
CA ASP A 280 -22.61 -3.80 -11.83
C ASP A 280 -21.09 -3.71 -11.78
N GLN A 281 -20.53 -2.55 -12.08
CA GLN A 281 -19.09 -2.32 -11.98
C GLN A 281 -18.59 -2.44 -10.54
N LEU A 282 -19.35 -1.90 -9.57
CA LEU A 282 -19.04 -2.03 -8.16
C LEU A 282 -19.13 -3.50 -7.72
N ARG A 283 -20.22 -4.19 -8.11
CA ARG A 283 -20.41 -5.62 -7.79
C ARG A 283 -19.24 -6.45 -8.31
N ASN A 284 -18.82 -6.25 -9.56
CA ASN A 284 -17.67 -6.94 -10.16
C ASN A 284 -16.36 -6.60 -9.44
N LEU A 285 -16.17 -5.36 -8.99
CA LEU A 285 -14.98 -4.94 -8.26
C LEU A 285 -14.86 -5.62 -6.89
N VAL A 286 -15.98 -5.82 -6.19
CA VAL A 286 -15.98 -6.33 -4.80
C VAL A 286 -16.28 -7.82 -4.69
N ALA A 287 -16.74 -8.48 -5.77
CA ALA A 287 -17.01 -9.90 -5.75
C ALA A 287 -15.72 -10.69 -5.43
N LEU A 288 -15.84 -11.68 -4.53
CA LEU A 288 -14.76 -12.63 -4.27
C LEU A 288 -14.77 -13.68 -5.39
N GLU A 289 -13.63 -13.94 -5.99
CA GLU A 289 -13.46 -14.98 -7.01
C GLU A 289 -12.93 -16.26 -6.33
N ASP A 290 -13.48 -17.41 -6.73
CA ASP A 290 -12.99 -18.71 -6.28
C ASP A 290 -11.59 -18.95 -6.85
N THR A 291 -10.60 -19.04 -5.95
CA THR A 291 -9.19 -19.29 -6.25
C THR A 291 -8.73 -20.62 -5.65
#